data_5eaf35bf17e74cd1b0f3670888a99227
#
_entry.id   5eaf35bf17e74cd1b0f3670888a99227
#
_cell.length_a   1.000
_cell.length_b   1.000
_cell.length_c   1.000
_cell.angle_alpha   90.00
_cell.angle_beta   90.00
_cell.angle_gamma   90.00
#
_symmetry.space_group_name_H-M   'P 1'
#
loop_
_entity.id
_entity.type
_entity.pdbx_description
1 polymer ?
#
loop_
_entity_poly.entity_id
_entity_poly.type
_entity_poly.pdbx_seq_one_letter_code
_entity_poly.pdbx_strand_id
1 'polypeptide(L)'
;MEKLYTLRDACNILQIDPTTLRKWDREGKIRCIRLQNRYRRIPESEINRVLGRQDDRKTCIYARVSSIGQKGDLDRQIERLKSFSPGSEIVADIRSGMKFERPGFIKLLDMVEDDNISTIYITHRDRLARFGFDLVKKICEIHGTEIIEIDGEEILSANEELTKDLISIITSFSARLYGLRSHKMKRILEEVKS
;
A
#
# COMPACT_ATOMS: atom_id res chain seq x y z
N MET A 1 -0.18 -17.73 7.05
CA MET A 1 -0.54 -18.34 5.74
C MET A 1 -2.04 -18.62 5.75
N GLU A 2 -2.78 -18.00 4.84
CA GLU A 2 -4.25 -18.11 4.80
C GLU A 2 -4.69 -19.55 4.52
N LYS A 3 -5.78 -19.99 5.17
CA LYS A 3 -6.35 -21.33 4.98
C LYS A 3 -7.08 -21.41 3.65
N LEU A 4 -6.79 -22.48 2.90
CA LEU A 4 -7.38 -22.71 1.58
C LEU A 4 -8.32 -23.93 1.63
N TYR A 5 -9.60 -23.71 1.39
CA TYR A 5 -10.61 -24.75 1.37
C TYR A 5 -10.73 -25.44 0.01
N THR A 6 -11.06 -26.71 0.01
CA THR A 6 -11.44 -27.39 -1.22
C THR A 6 -12.79 -26.86 -1.73
N LEU A 7 -13.11 -27.12 -3.01
CA LEU A 7 -14.43 -26.78 -3.55
C LEU A 7 -15.56 -27.42 -2.71
N ARG A 8 -15.37 -28.67 -2.27
CA ARG A 8 -16.35 -29.42 -1.48
C ARG A 8 -16.56 -28.79 -0.10
N ASP A 9 -15.46 -28.47 0.59
CA ASP A 9 -15.52 -27.88 1.93
C ASP A 9 -16.16 -26.50 1.89
N ALA A 10 -15.80 -25.67 0.90
CA ALA A 10 -16.39 -24.36 0.69
C ALA A 10 -17.90 -24.45 0.39
N CYS A 11 -18.33 -25.40 -0.45
CA CYS A 11 -19.75 -25.65 -0.70
C CYS A 11 -20.51 -26.05 0.56
N ASN A 12 -19.91 -26.88 1.40
CA ASN A 12 -20.51 -27.28 2.68
C ASN A 12 -20.66 -26.10 3.64
N ILE A 13 -19.62 -25.24 3.73
CA ILE A 13 -19.63 -24.06 4.61
C ILE A 13 -20.64 -23.01 4.12
N LEU A 14 -20.66 -22.75 2.81
CA LEU A 14 -21.55 -21.77 2.18
C LEU A 14 -22.99 -22.29 1.97
N GLN A 15 -23.22 -23.58 2.20
CA GLN A 15 -24.49 -24.27 1.95
C GLN A 15 -25.03 -24.10 0.53
N ILE A 16 -24.11 -24.17 -0.45
CA ILE A 16 -24.41 -24.08 -1.89
C ILE A 16 -23.89 -25.30 -2.63
N ASP A 17 -24.45 -25.56 -3.80
CA ASP A 17 -23.98 -26.64 -4.66
C ASP A 17 -22.72 -26.24 -5.45
N PRO A 18 -21.90 -27.22 -5.91
CA PRO A 18 -20.68 -26.95 -6.65
C PRO A 18 -20.89 -26.24 -7.98
N THR A 19 -22.07 -26.31 -8.59
CA THR A 19 -22.38 -25.61 -9.86
C THR A 19 -22.56 -24.13 -9.61
N THR A 20 -23.21 -23.76 -8.52
CA THR A 20 -23.37 -22.38 -8.06
C THR A 20 -22.01 -21.73 -7.74
N LEU A 21 -21.14 -22.44 -7.01
CA LEU A 21 -19.82 -21.92 -6.68
C LEU A 21 -18.95 -21.72 -7.93
N ARG A 22 -19.00 -22.66 -8.91
CA ARG A 22 -18.31 -22.49 -10.20
C ARG A 22 -18.87 -21.34 -11.03
N LYS A 23 -20.18 -21.08 -10.95
CA LYS A 23 -20.82 -19.93 -11.58
C LYS A 23 -20.32 -18.63 -10.97
N TRP A 24 -20.28 -18.54 -9.64
CA TRP A 24 -19.77 -17.38 -8.91
C TRP A 24 -18.28 -17.10 -9.20
N ASP A 25 -17.45 -18.13 -9.34
CA ASP A 25 -16.04 -17.99 -9.77
C ASP A 25 -15.93 -17.36 -11.19
N ARG A 26 -16.79 -17.78 -12.12
CA ARG A 26 -16.82 -17.21 -13.48
C ARG A 26 -17.36 -15.77 -13.53
N GLU A 27 -18.32 -15.44 -12.68
CA GLU A 27 -18.92 -14.12 -12.56
C GLU A 27 -18.11 -13.16 -11.68
N GLY A 28 -16.97 -13.61 -11.13
CA GLY A 28 -16.14 -12.79 -10.23
C GLY A 28 -16.76 -12.52 -8.87
N LYS A 29 -17.85 -13.21 -8.51
CA LYS A 29 -18.54 -13.06 -7.22
C LYS A 29 -17.78 -13.70 -6.06
N ILE A 30 -16.95 -14.71 -6.35
CA ILE A 30 -16.05 -15.37 -5.40
C ILE A 30 -14.70 -15.60 -6.08
N ARG A 31 -13.62 -15.31 -5.37
CA ARG A 31 -12.26 -15.49 -5.89
C ARG A 31 -11.77 -16.91 -5.57
N CYS A 32 -11.39 -17.64 -6.61
CA CYS A 32 -10.78 -18.95 -6.48
C CYS A 32 -9.33 -18.96 -6.92
N ILE A 33 -8.45 -19.58 -6.13
CA ILE A 33 -7.05 -19.82 -6.48
C ILE A 33 -6.97 -21.17 -7.21
N ARG A 34 -6.24 -21.26 -8.31
CA ARG A 34 -5.97 -22.49 -9.03
C ARG A 34 -4.57 -22.98 -8.74
N LEU A 35 -4.45 -24.13 -8.10
CA LEU A 35 -3.17 -24.78 -7.87
C LEU A 35 -2.58 -25.31 -9.19
N GLN A 36 -1.33 -25.77 -9.19
CA GLN A 36 -0.65 -26.32 -10.36
C GLN A 36 -1.43 -27.47 -11.03
N ASN A 37 -2.15 -28.27 -10.25
CA ASN A 37 -3.04 -29.33 -10.72
C ASN A 37 -4.41 -28.85 -11.20
N ARG A 38 -4.58 -27.54 -11.39
CA ARG A 38 -5.82 -26.85 -11.82
C ARG A 38 -7.01 -26.99 -10.88
N TYR A 39 -6.86 -27.61 -9.70
CA TYR A 39 -7.93 -27.66 -8.71
C TYR A 39 -8.13 -26.27 -8.08
N ARG A 40 -9.43 -25.95 -7.92
CA ARG A 40 -9.82 -24.71 -7.24
C ARG A 40 -9.60 -24.83 -5.75
N ARG A 41 -9.10 -23.78 -5.15
CA ARG A 41 -9.07 -23.56 -3.71
C ARG A 41 -9.72 -22.21 -3.41
N ILE A 42 -10.49 -22.17 -2.38
CA ILE A 42 -11.22 -20.98 -1.96
C ILE A 42 -10.56 -20.46 -0.68
N PRO A 43 -10.04 -19.24 -0.66
CA PRO A 43 -9.49 -18.60 0.53
C PRO A 43 -10.56 -18.47 1.62
N GLU A 44 -10.14 -18.57 2.88
CA GLU A 44 -11.04 -18.41 4.03
C GLU A 44 -11.67 -17.01 4.06
N SER A 45 -10.89 -15.98 3.71
CA SER A 45 -11.36 -14.59 3.55
C SER A 45 -12.54 -14.48 2.59
N GLU A 46 -12.49 -15.17 1.46
CA GLU A 46 -13.58 -15.17 0.48
C GLU A 46 -14.85 -15.85 1.01
N ILE A 47 -14.69 -16.94 1.77
CA ILE A 47 -15.82 -17.61 2.42
C ILE A 47 -16.46 -16.68 3.45
N ASN A 48 -15.65 -16.03 4.28
CA ASN A 48 -16.12 -15.10 5.30
C ASN A 48 -16.82 -13.89 4.65
N ARG A 49 -16.26 -13.34 3.58
CA ARG A 49 -16.88 -12.25 2.80
C ARG A 49 -18.26 -12.62 2.26
N VAL A 50 -18.39 -13.80 1.68
CA VAL A 50 -19.67 -14.27 1.13
C VAL A 50 -20.71 -14.56 2.23
N LEU A 51 -20.27 -15.05 3.40
CA LEU A 51 -21.13 -15.29 4.56
C LEU A 51 -21.52 -14.00 5.30
N GLY A 52 -20.98 -12.85 4.91
CA GLY A 52 -21.15 -11.59 5.64
C GLY A 52 -20.56 -11.65 7.06
N ARG A 53 -19.62 -12.58 7.31
CA ARG A 53 -18.92 -12.64 8.57
C ARG A 53 -18.03 -11.43 8.69
N GLN A 54 -18.10 -10.77 9.82
CA GLN A 54 -17.25 -9.63 10.11
C GLN A 54 -15.78 -10.09 10.08
N ASP A 55 -14.96 -9.37 9.36
CA ASP A 55 -13.52 -9.60 9.36
C ASP A 55 -13.00 -9.09 10.71
N ASP A 56 -12.57 -10.01 11.59
CA ASP A 56 -12.02 -9.67 12.92
C ASP A 56 -10.66 -8.95 12.84
N ARG A 57 -10.09 -8.86 11.63
CA ARG A 57 -8.87 -8.09 11.40
C ARG A 57 -9.12 -6.61 11.62
N LYS A 58 -8.09 -5.93 12.09
CA LYS A 58 -8.17 -4.50 12.38
C LYS A 58 -8.30 -3.66 11.11
N THR A 59 -8.89 -2.50 11.24
CA THR A 59 -8.77 -1.43 10.25
C THR A 59 -7.62 -0.50 10.64
N CYS A 60 -6.96 0.08 9.65
CA CYS A 60 -5.84 1.00 9.87
C CYS A 60 -6.05 2.28 9.08
N ILE A 61 -5.68 3.42 9.63
CA ILE A 61 -5.55 4.67 8.90
C ILE A 61 -4.07 4.99 8.71
N TYR A 62 -3.70 5.39 7.48
CA TYR A 62 -2.35 5.83 7.19
C TYR A 62 -2.35 7.29 6.72
N ALA A 63 -1.58 8.12 7.42
CA ALA A 63 -1.41 9.53 7.10
C ALA A 63 0.07 9.90 6.95
N ARG A 64 0.40 10.84 6.05
CA ARG A 64 1.77 11.25 5.81
C ARG A 64 1.90 12.70 5.39
N VAL A 65 2.95 13.33 5.89
CA VAL A 65 3.44 14.62 5.42
C VAL A 65 4.94 14.54 5.14
N SER A 66 5.45 15.43 4.29
CA SER A 66 6.86 15.40 3.89
C SER A 66 7.80 15.99 4.94
N SER A 67 7.34 16.92 5.76
CA SER A 67 8.16 17.65 6.72
C SER A 67 7.43 17.95 8.04
N ILE A 68 8.21 18.23 9.08
CA ILE A 68 7.70 18.57 10.41
C ILE A 68 6.87 19.86 10.42
N GLY A 69 7.16 20.79 9.51
CA GLY A 69 6.38 22.02 9.36
C GLY A 69 4.94 21.81 8.91
N GLN A 70 4.61 20.62 8.39
CA GLN A 70 3.28 20.22 7.93
C GLN A 70 2.53 19.39 9.00
N LYS A 71 2.94 19.44 10.27
CA LYS A 71 2.30 18.67 11.34
C LYS A 71 0.79 18.95 11.46
N GLY A 72 0.38 20.20 11.29
CA GLY A 72 -1.05 20.58 11.30
C GLY A 72 -1.84 19.91 10.16
N ASP A 73 -1.21 19.68 9.00
CA ASP A 73 -1.83 18.96 7.88
C ASP A 73 -1.95 17.47 8.21
N LEU A 74 -0.94 16.90 8.87
CA LEU A 74 -0.98 15.51 9.32
C LEU A 74 -2.13 15.28 10.30
N ASP A 75 -2.29 16.18 11.28
CA ASP A 75 -3.35 16.09 12.29
C ASP A 75 -4.74 16.18 11.61
N ARG A 76 -4.92 17.08 10.63
CA ARG A 76 -6.16 17.18 9.84
C ARG A 76 -6.45 15.90 9.03
N GLN A 77 -5.43 15.29 8.40
CA GLN A 77 -5.58 14.03 7.71
C GLN A 77 -6.06 12.93 8.66
N ILE A 78 -5.43 12.83 9.83
CA ILE A 78 -5.78 11.81 10.83
C ILE A 78 -7.21 12.01 11.34
N GLU A 79 -7.62 13.23 11.67
CA GLU A 79 -8.98 13.52 12.13
C GLU A 79 -10.02 13.19 11.07
N ARG A 80 -9.75 13.54 9.82
CA ARG A 80 -10.63 13.22 8.69
C ARG A 80 -10.76 11.70 8.52
N LEU A 81 -9.65 10.95 8.51
CA LEU A 81 -9.65 9.50 8.41
C LEU A 81 -10.39 8.83 9.57
N LYS A 82 -10.24 9.34 10.79
CA LYS A 82 -10.98 8.86 11.97
C LYS A 82 -12.47 9.04 11.86
N SER A 83 -12.94 10.10 11.19
CA SER A 83 -14.39 10.30 10.99
C SER A 83 -15.01 9.23 10.10
N PHE A 84 -14.24 8.67 9.16
CA PHE A 84 -14.68 7.56 8.29
C PHE A 84 -14.55 6.19 8.96
N SER A 85 -13.50 5.98 9.76
CA SER A 85 -13.27 4.70 10.42
C SER A 85 -12.87 4.91 11.89
N PRO A 86 -13.86 5.16 12.76
CA PRO A 86 -13.63 5.28 14.19
C PRO A 86 -13.08 3.97 14.77
N GLY A 87 -12.04 4.09 15.60
CA GLY A 87 -11.40 2.91 16.23
C GLY A 87 -10.30 2.23 15.43
N SER A 88 -10.01 2.70 14.21
CA SER A 88 -8.88 2.20 13.42
C SER A 88 -7.54 2.48 14.10
N GLU A 89 -6.58 1.57 13.90
CA GLU A 89 -5.19 1.80 14.29
C GLU A 89 -4.58 2.93 13.48
N ILE A 90 -3.84 3.83 14.14
CA ILE A 90 -3.27 5.01 13.50
C ILE A 90 -1.80 4.74 13.19
N VAL A 91 -1.43 4.83 11.93
CA VAL A 91 -0.05 4.81 11.46
C VAL A 91 0.23 6.11 10.71
N ALA A 92 1.31 6.79 11.07
CA ALA A 92 1.65 8.07 10.47
C ALA A 92 3.16 8.23 10.27
N ASP A 93 3.55 8.95 9.21
CA ASP A 93 4.93 9.28 8.91
C ASP A 93 5.11 10.77 8.61
N ILE A 94 6.26 11.32 9.06
CA ILE A 94 6.73 12.65 8.66
C ILE A 94 7.98 12.44 7.83
N ARG A 95 7.80 12.02 6.59
CA ARG A 95 8.87 11.73 5.61
C ARG A 95 8.35 11.87 4.18
N SER A 96 9.26 12.16 3.23
CA SER A 96 8.93 12.21 1.80
C SER A 96 8.30 10.90 1.31
N GLY A 97 7.28 11.01 0.46
CA GLY A 97 6.60 9.89 -0.19
C GLY A 97 7.45 9.10 -1.19
N MET A 98 8.64 9.61 -1.55
CA MET A 98 9.58 8.92 -2.41
C MET A 98 10.40 7.84 -1.72
N LYS A 99 10.51 7.89 -0.39
CA LYS A 99 11.26 6.91 0.39
C LYS A 99 10.32 5.82 0.89
N PHE A 100 10.69 4.58 0.69
CA PHE A 100 10.00 3.43 1.30
C PHE A 100 10.48 3.15 2.73
N GLU A 101 11.68 3.62 3.10
CA GLU A 101 12.24 3.49 4.45
C GLU A 101 11.58 4.47 5.44
N ARG A 102 10.27 4.34 5.60
CA ARG A 102 9.43 5.08 6.55
C ARG A 102 8.99 4.13 7.65
N PRO A 103 9.27 4.42 8.92
CA PRO A 103 8.95 3.50 10.01
C PRO A 103 7.47 3.11 10.08
N GLY A 104 6.56 4.08 9.90
CA GLY A 104 5.13 3.82 9.86
C GLY A 104 4.72 2.97 8.66
N PHE A 105 5.26 3.25 7.47
CA PHE A 105 4.97 2.48 6.26
C PHE A 105 5.48 1.03 6.37
N ILE A 106 6.67 0.83 6.93
CA ILE A 106 7.21 -0.52 7.17
C ILE A 106 6.32 -1.26 8.16
N LYS A 107 5.98 -0.65 9.30
CA LYS A 107 5.04 -1.22 10.28
C LYS A 107 3.70 -1.60 9.62
N LEU A 108 3.17 -0.76 8.74
CA LEU A 108 1.94 -1.03 8.03
C LEU A 108 2.05 -2.27 7.13
N LEU A 109 3.17 -2.41 6.40
CA LEU A 109 3.42 -3.58 5.56
C LEU A 109 3.58 -4.85 6.41
N ASP A 110 4.30 -4.81 7.53
CA ASP A 110 4.42 -5.93 8.45
C ASP A 110 3.04 -6.38 8.95
N MET A 111 2.16 -5.43 9.30
CA MET A 111 0.78 -5.72 9.72
C MET A 111 -0.06 -6.33 8.58
N VAL A 112 0.20 -5.98 7.32
CA VAL A 112 -0.44 -6.58 6.15
C VAL A 112 0.07 -8.00 5.92
N GLU A 113 1.40 -8.22 5.99
CA GLU A 113 2.03 -9.54 5.82
C GLU A 113 1.61 -10.53 6.90
N ASP A 114 1.39 -10.05 8.11
CA ASP A 114 0.86 -10.84 9.24
C ASP A 114 -0.64 -11.12 9.17
N ASP A 115 -1.32 -10.70 8.08
CA ASP A 115 -2.78 -10.81 7.90
C ASP A 115 -3.59 -10.14 9.03
N ASN A 116 -3.04 -9.10 9.69
CA ASN A 116 -3.66 -8.42 10.84
C ASN A 116 -4.62 -7.29 10.45
N ILE A 117 -4.56 -6.84 9.18
CA ILE A 117 -5.35 -5.70 8.68
C ILE A 117 -6.29 -6.14 7.57
N SER A 118 -7.57 -5.76 7.67
CA SER A 118 -8.56 -5.94 6.61
C SER A 118 -8.64 -4.74 5.67
N THR A 119 -8.47 -3.53 6.20
CA THR A 119 -8.68 -2.30 5.44
C THR A 119 -7.69 -1.21 5.86
N ILE A 120 -7.12 -0.54 4.87
CA ILE A 120 -6.27 0.65 5.03
C ILE A 120 -7.01 1.85 4.45
N TYR A 121 -7.29 2.85 5.29
CA TYR A 121 -7.87 4.12 4.87
C TYR A 121 -6.79 5.16 4.65
N ILE A 122 -6.83 5.84 3.52
CA ILE A 122 -5.92 6.93 3.14
C ILE A 122 -6.71 8.11 2.59
N THR A 123 -6.20 9.31 2.73
CA THR A 123 -6.80 10.48 2.06
C THR A 123 -6.57 10.47 0.57
N HIS A 124 -5.35 10.16 0.14
CA HIS A 124 -4.97 10.06 -1.26
C HIS A 124 -3.83 9.02 -1.42
N ARG A 125 -3.78 8.32 -2.56
CA ARG A 125 -2.74 7.30 -2.86
C ARG A 125 -1.31 7.79 -2.68
N ASP A 126 -1.03 9.08 -2.97
CA ASP A 126 0.27 9.70 -2.77
C ASP A 126 0.73 9.71 -1.31
N ARG A 127 -0.21 9.67 -0.36
CA ARG A 127 0.12 9.58 1.06
C ARG A 127 0.70 8.21 1.39
N LEU A 128 0.15 7.16 0.79
CA LEU A 128 0.65 5.79 0.99
C LEU A 128 1.97 5.57 0.22
N ALA A 129 1.98 5.78 -1.08
CA ALA A 129 3.17 5.65 -1.92
C ALA A 129 3.07 6.57 -3.14
N ARG A 130 4.01 7.49 -3.30
CA ARG A 130 4.05 8.39 -4.45
C ARG A 130 4.45 7.65 -5.73
N PHE A 131 5.36 6.70 -5.61
CA PHE A 131 5.76 5.78 -6.67
C PHE A 131 5.49 4.35 -6.21
N GLY A 132 5.11 3.49 -7.13
CA GLY A 132 4.86 2.09 -6.83
C GLY A 132 3.59 1.81 -6.02
N PHE A 133 2.60 2.71 -6.03
CA PHE A 133 1.30 2.47 -5.37
C PHE A 133 0.66 1.16 -5.84
N ASP A 134 0.72 0.86 -7.14
CA ASP A 134 0.15 -0.38 -7.69
C ASP A 134 0.84 -1.63 -7.15
N LEU A 135 2.15 -1.55 -6.84
CA LEU A 135 2.87 -2.64 -6.18
C LEU A 135 2.37 -2.84 -4.75
N VAL A 136 2.24 -1.76 -3.98
CA VAL A 136 1.71 -1.83 -2.61
C VAL A 136 0.28 -2.36 -2.61
N LYS A 137 -0.55 -1.87 -3.52
CA LYS A 137 -1.92 -2.35 -3.71
C LYS A 137 -1.95 -3.85 -4.02
N LYS A 138 -1.03 -4.30 -4.88
CA LYS A 138 -0.93 -5.73 -5.21
C LYS A 138 -0.54 -6.60 -4.02
N ILE A 139 0.38 -6.13 -3.17
CA ILE A 139 0.74 -6.80 -1.92
C ILE A 139 -0.48 -6.90 -1.00
N CYS A 140 -1.17 -5.78 -0.78
CA CYS A 140 -2.40 -5.75 0.03
C CYS A 140 -3.46 -6.72 -0.50
N GLU A 141 -3.68 -6.76 -1.83
CA GLU A 141 -4.63 -7.69 -2.45
C GLU A 141 -4.26 -9.17 -2.22
N ILE A 142 -2.96 -9.52 -2.20
CA ILE A 142 -2.50 -10.89 -1.94
C ILE A 142 -2.87 -11.32 -0.52
N HIS A 143 -2.80 -10.40 0.45
CA HIS A 143 -3.16 -10.61 1.86
C HIS A 143 -4.64 -10.32 2.16
N GLY A 144 -5.46 -10.05 1.13
CA GLY A 144 -6.87 -9.74 1.30
C GLY A 144 -7.13 -8.44 2.05
N THR A 145 -6.17 -7.50 2.02
CA THR A 145 -6.30 -6.16 2.59
C THR A 145 -6.80 -5.20 1.53
N GLU A 146 -7.86 -4.45 1.83
CA GLU A 146 -8.42 -3.42 0.95
C GLU A 146 -7.80 -2.06 1.24
N ILE A 147 -7.54 -1.26 0.20
CA ILE A 147 -7.13 0.13 0.33
C ILE A 147 -8.29 1.02 -0.10
N ILE A 148 -8.76 1.87 0.80
CA ILE A 148 -9.85 2.82 0.56
C ILE A 148 -9.29 4.25 0.58
N GLU A 149 -9.41 4.91 -0.56
CA GLU A 149 -9.09 6.32 -0.73
C GLU A 149 -10.36 7.15 -0.47
N ILE A 150 -10.33 8.04 0.53
CA ILE A 150 -11.55 8.71 0.99
C ILE A 150 -11.82 10.05 0.32
N ASP A 151 -10.81 10.72 -0.30
CA ASP A 151 -11.08 11.95 -1.04
C ASP A 151 -9.91 12.63 -1.75
N GLY A 152 -10.25 13.36 -2.84
CA GLY A 152 -9.32 14.04 -3.74
C GLY A 152 -9.05 15.52 -3.47
N GLU A 153 -9.54 16.14 -2.38
CA GLU A 153 -9.40 17.59 -2.15
C GLU A 153 -7.96 18.05 -1.78
N GLU A 154 -7.04 17.15 -1.43
CA GLU A 154 -5.64 17.47 -1.10
C GLU A 154 -4.70 17.55 -2.31
N ILE A 155 -5.20 17.62 -3.53
CA ILE A 155 -4.41 17.65 -4.77
C ILE A 155 -3.40 18.83 -4.79
N LEU A 156 -3.76 19.97 -4.22
CA LEU A 156 -2.90 21.15 -4.21
C LEU A 156 -1.65 20.95 -3.34
N SER A 157 -1.82 20.45 -2.11
CA SER A 157 -0.68 20.20 -1.22
C SER A 157 0.21 19.04 -1.72
N ALA A 158 -0.39 18.04 -2.34
CA ALA A 158 0.34 16.93 -2.97
C ALA A 158 1.20 17.40 -4.16
N ASN A 159 0.71 18.32 -4.98
CA ASN A 159 1.45 18.89 -6.10
C ASN A 159 2.62 19.78 -5.64
N GLU A 160 2.44 20.58 -4.57
CA GLU A 160 3.54 21.36 -3.99
C GLU A 160 4.65 20.44 -3.42
N GLU A 161 4.26 19.38 -2.73
CA GLU A 161 5.20 18.36 -2.24
C GLU A 161 5.94 17.68 -3.39
N LEU A 162 5.22 17.30 -4.46
CA LEU A 162 5.80 16.67 -5.65
C LEU A 162 6.84 17.60 -6.29
N THR A 163 6.54 18.89 -6.41
CA THR A 163 7.45 19.89 -6.97
C THR A 163 8.73 20.00 -6.11
N LYS A 164 8.61 20.05 -4.78
CA LYS A 164 9.75 20.07 -3.86
C LYS A 164 10.60 18.81 -3.97
N ASP A 165 9.96 17.66 -4.03
CA ASP A 165 10.62 16.38 -4.20
C ASP A 165 11.37 16.29 -5.54
N LEU A 166 10.76 16.76 -6.64
CA LEU A 166 11.41 16.83 -7.96
C LEU A 166 12.65 17.74 -7.95
N ILE A 167 12.54 18.93 -7.36
CA ILE A 167 13.67 19.85 -7.20
C ILE A 167 14.79 19.18 -6.40
N SER A 168 14.47 18.46 -5.33
CA SER A 168 15.44 17.74 -4.50
C SER A 168 16.18 16.65 -5.30
N ILE A 169 15.46 15.89 -6.13
CA ILE A 169 16.06 14.88 -7.03
C ILE A 169 17.02 15.56 -8.01
N ILE A 170 16.54 16.59 -8.73
CA ILE A 170 17.33 17.29 -9.74
C ILE A 170 18.60 17.88 -9.10
N THR A 171 18.47 18.49 -7.93
CA THR A 171 19.60 19.07 -7.20
C THR A 171 20.63 18.01 -6.80
N SER A 172 20.17 16.90 -6.24
CA SER A 172 21.03 15.77 -5.84
C SER A 172 21.74 15.14 -7.05
N PHE A 173 21.01 14.95 -8.16
CA PHE A 173 21.57 14.40 -9.38
C PHE A 173 22.59 15.35 -10.02
N SER A 174 22.29 16.65 -10.07
CA SER A 174 23.20 17.68 -10.56
C SER A 174 24.48 17.74 -9.74
N ALA A 175 24.38 17.75 -8.41
CA ALA A 175 25.54 17.73 -7.52
C ALA A 175 26.44 16.51 -7.77
N ARG A 176 25.84 15.33 -8.00
CA ARG A 176 26.56 14.08 -8.31
C ARG A 176 27.27 14.16 -9.66
N LEU A 177 26.62 14.71 -10.70
CA LEU A 177 27.24 14.92 -12.01
C LEU A 177 28.40 15.91 -11.97
N TYR A 178 28.24 17.02 -11.24
CA TYR A 178 29.33 17.99 -11.06
C TYR A 178 30.50 17.41 -10.26
N GLY A 179 30.22 16.60 -9.22
CA GLY A 179 31.24 15.87 -8.46
C GLY A 179 32.06 14.93 -9.34
N LEU A 180 31.39 14.13 -10.18
CA LEU A 180 32.06 13.23 -11.13
C LEU A 180 32.92 13.98 -12.15
N ARG A 181 32.44 15.11 -12.67
CA ARG A 181 33.25 15.99 -13.59
C ARG A 181 34.46 16.55 -12.88
N SER A 182 34.32 17.04 -11.66
CA SER A 182 35.43 17.58 -10.86
C SER A 182 36.53 16.55 -10.60
N HIS A 183 36.16 15.31 -10.23
CA HIS A 183 37.11 14.21 -10.04
C HIS A 183 37.83 13.83 -11.34
N LYS A 184 37.11 13.76 -12.45
CA LYS A 184 37.72 13.46 -13.75
C LYS A 184 38.70 14.58 -14.18
N MET A 185 38.36 15.84 -13.97
CA MET A 185 39.23 16.97 -14.27
C MET A 185 40.49 16.98 -13.40
N LYS A 186 40.40 16.66 -12.11
CA LYS A 186 41.55 16.53 -11.23
C LYS A 186 42.51 15.42 -11.70
N ARG A 187 42.03 14.26 -12.08
CA ARG A 187 42.86 13.16 -12.62
C ARG A 187 43.59 13.57 -13.89
N ILE A 188 42.91 14.23 -14.84
CA ILE A 188 43.52 14.72 -16.09
C ILE A 188 44.63 15.76 -15.77
N LEU A 189 44.42 16.65 -14.82
CA LEU A 189 45.42 17.63 -14.42
C LEU A 189 46.63 17.03 -13.71
N GLU A 190 46.45 15.91 -13.00
CA GLU A 190 47.54 15.14 -12.39
C GLU A 190 48.34 14.38 -13.44
N GLU A 191 47.70 13.79 -14.44
CA GLU A 191 48.34 13.07 -15.55
C GLU A 191 49.13 14.00 -16.48
N VAL A 192 48.72 15.25 -16.61
CA VAL A 192 49.43 16.27 -17.45
C VAL A 192 50.65 16.88 -16.71
N LYS A 193 50.69 16.74 -15.37
CA LYS A 193 51.80 17.25 -14.55
C LYS A 193 52.92 16.25 -14.27
N SER A 194 52.70 14.98 -14.61
CA SER A 194 53.68 13.89 -14.53
C SER A 194 54.36 13.70 -15.89
#